data_204f97ad1ac851eb93f9fe87fc5be041
#
_entry.id   204f97ad1ac851eb93f9fe87fc5be041
#
_cell.length_a   1.000
_cell.length_b   1.000
_cell.length_c   1.000
_cell.angle_alpha   90.00
_cell.angle_beta   90.00
_cell.angle_gamma   90.00
#
_symmetry.space_group_name_H-M   'P 1'
#
loop_
_entity.id
_entity.type
_entity.pdbx_description
1 polymer ?
#
loop_
_entity_poly.entity_id
_entity_poly.type
_entity_poly.pdbx_seq_one_letter_code
_entity_poly.pdbx_strand_id
1 'polypeptide(L)'
;MKKRRMLAVLLIVALAVASFSGCGKKKEKEEPKKETKQVVQEEEEPEEVEEPEVNQETFAIFGVDSRENNLGKGTRSDSLMVVNVDNTNKKVYIASVYRDCYVQIEGHGLDKITHAHSFGGPELAMDTLNTNFDLDIQKYITVNFMNVAELVDDMDGIEQDITEEETKYINGYIDELNGIRGTSSAHITEAGTYTLDGTQAVAFSRIRYTEGGDYKRSERQRTVLFKIFSKAQELDKAKKIDIAKSMLDKINTNYLESEVLRLLSKITE
;
A
#
# COMPACT_ATOMS: atom_id res chain seq x y z
N MET A 1 22.39 2.13 14.93
CA MET A 1 21.76 0.86 14.49
C MET A 1 20.35 1.04 13.90
N LYS A 2 19.65 2.17 14.08
CA LYS A 2 18.32 2.43 13.50
C LYS A 2 18.33 2.79 11.99
N LYS A 3 19.45 3.31 11.45
CA LYS A 3 19.53 3.87 10.09
C LYS A 3 19.50 2.85 8.93
N ARG A 4 19.62 1.55 9.19
CA ARG A 4 19.69 0.52 8.13
C ARG A 4 18.41 -0.28 7.91
N ARG A 5 17.36 -0.07 8.70
CA ARG A 5 16.16 -0.93 8.74
C ARG A 5 15.07 -0.58 7.73
N MET A 6 15.21 0.50 6.98
CA MET A 6 14.09 1.15 6.30
C MET A 6 14.05 1.06 4.77
N LEU A 7 15.03 0.44 4.11
CA LEU A 7 15.27 0.60 2.67
C LEU A 7 14.29 -0.08 1.72
N ALA A 8 13.42 -0.96 2.13
CA ALA A 8 12.74 -1.86 1.21
C ALA A 8 11.23 -1.83 1.21
N VAL A 9 10.60 -1.11 2.10
CA VAL A 9 9.15 -1.21 2.23
C VAL A 9 8.39 -0.59 1.05
N LEU A 10 8.90 0.49 0.48
CA LEU A 10 8.28 1.12 -0.70
C LEU A 10 8.53 0.33 -2.00
N LEU A 11 9.62 -0.40 -2.07
CA LEU A 11 9.94 -1.27 -3.20
C LEU A 11 9.17 -2.59 -3.17
N ILE A 12 8.76 -3.08 -2.00
CA ILE A 12 8.01 -4.32 -1.81
C ILE A 12 6.72 -4.30 -2.62
N VAL A 13 6.02 -3.20 -2.61
CA VAL A 13 4.70 -3.08 -3.25
C VAL A 13 4.79 -2.95 -4.77
N ALA A 14 5.86 -2.34 -5.28
CA ALA A 14 6.06 -2.16 -6.72
C ALA A 14 6.55 -3.42 -7.45
N LEU A 15 7.12 -4.39 -6.76
CA LEU A 15 7.89 -5.49 -7.36
C LEU A 15 7.21 -6.85 -7.39
N ALA A 16 6.20 -7.07 -6.56
CA ALA A 16 5.42 -8.29 -6.62
C ALA A 16 4.70 -8.50 -7.98
N VAL A 17 4.60 -7.46 -8.81
CA VAL A 17 3.88 -7.50 -10.10
C VAL A 17 4.81 -7.62 -11.32
N ALA A 18 6.13 -7.38 -11.19
CA ALA A 18 7.03 -7.18 -12.35
C ALA A 18 7.76 -8.44 -12.87
N SER A 19 7.55 -9.64 -12.32
CA SER A 19 8.47 -10.77 -12.54
C SER A 19 8.02 -11.88 -13.47
N PHE A 20 7.04 -11.76 -14.36
CA PHE A 20 6.74 -12.85 -15.29
C PHE A 20 6.17 -12.44 -16.66
N SER A 21 7.05 -12.30 -17.61
CA SER A 21 6.75 -12.56 -19.03
C SER A 21 7.60 -13.74 -19.48
N GLY A 22 7.01 -14.91 -19.62
CA GLY A 22 7.71 -16.13 -20.07
C GLY A 22 6.73 -17.16 -20.67
N CYS A 23 6.73 -17.17 -21.93
CA CYS A 23 6.13 -17.95 -23.01
C CYS A 23 5.70 -19.40 -22.70
N GLY A 24 4.42 -19.72 -22.96
CA GLY A 24 3.90 -21.08 -23.03
C GLY A 24 4.16 -21.75 -24.38
N LYS A 25 4.49 -23.03 -24.39
CA LYS A 25 4.36 -23.93 -25.53
C LYS A 25 3.44 -25.09 -25.19
N LYS A 26 2.35 -25.20 -25.96
CA LYS A 26 1.45 -26.36 -26.04
C LYS A 26 2.21 -27.62 -26.50
N LYS A 27 1.89 -28.74 -25.93
CA LYS A 27 1.99 -30.07 -26.60
C LYS A 27 0.75 -30.92 -26.36
N GLU A 28 0.37 -31.57 -27.41
CA GLU A 28 -0.83 -32.35 -27.65
C GLU A 28 -0.85 -33.70 -26.92
N LYS A 29 -2.07 -34.24 -26.89
CA LYS A 29 -2.51 -35.55 -26.36
C LYS A 29 -2.00 -36.70 -27.18
N GLU A 30 -1.72 -37.85 -26.54
CA GLU A 30 -1.95 -39.19 -27.06
C GLU A 30 -2.43 -40.11 -25.92
N GLU A 31 -3.59 -40.74 -26.11
CA GLU A 31 -4.01 -41.92 -25.35
C GLU A 31 -3.36 -43.17 -25.93
N PRO A 32 -3.04 -44.20 -25.11
CA PRO A 32 -3.59 -45.50 -25.41
C PRO A 32 -3.85 -46.50 -24.27
N LYS A 33 -4.84 -47.35 -24.55
CA LYS A 33 -4.99 -48.80 -24.26
C LYS A 33 -4.93 -49.33 -22.81
N LYS A 34 -6.09 -49.89 -22.49
CA LYS A 34 -6.40 -50.81 -21.39
C LYS A 34 -5.56 -52.08 -21.44
N GLU A 35 -5.02 -52.47 -20.27
CA GLU A 35 -4.85 -53.87 -19.88
C GLU A 35 -5.22 -54.06 -18.41
N THR A 36 -6.04 -55.07 -18.16
CA THR A 36 -6.60 -55.46 -16.87
C THR A 36 -5.63 -56.41 -16.16
N LYS A 37 -5.26 -56.13 -14.92
CA LYS A 37 -4.86 -57.18 -13.94
C LYS A 37 -4.97 -56.69 -12.48
N GLN A 38 -5.79 -57.43 -11.79
CA GLN A 38 -5.76 -57.87 -10.37
C GLN A 38 -5.46 -56.89 -9.24
N VAL A 39 -6.48 -56.78 -8.42
CA VAL A 39 -6.59 -56.11 -7.11
C VAL A 39 -5.62 -56.73 -6.11
N VAL A 40 -4.72 -55.89 -5.60
CA VAL A 40 -4.13 -56.00 -4.28
C VAL A 40 -4.53 -54.72 -3.58
N GLN A 41 -5.31 -54.82 -2.50
CA GLN A 41 -5.61 -53.71 -1.61
C GLN A 41 -4.36 -53.45 -0.80
N GLU A 42 -3.57 -52.46 -1.19
CA GLU A 42 -2.67 -51.72 -0.32
C GLU A 42 -3.49 -50.57 0.25
N GLU A 43 -3.53 -50.46 1.58
CA GLU A 43 -4.07 -49.31 2.28
C GLU A 43 -3.16 -48.13 1.92
N GLU A 44 -3.62 -47.26 0.99
CA GLU A 44 -2.96 -45.96 0.73
C GLU A 44 -3.15 -45.12 1.97
N GLU A 45 -2.03 -44.80 2.66
CA GLU A 45 -1.96 -43.68 3.58
C GLU A 45 -2.44 -42.42 2.82
N PRO A 46 -3.26 -41.54 3.44
CA PRO A 46 -3.70 -40.34 2.78
C PRO A 46 -2.48 -39.51 2.37
N GLU A 47 -2.28 -39.31 1.07
CA GLU A 47 -1.35 -38.31 0.55
C GLU A 47 -1.64 -36.98 1.26
N GLU A 48 -0.66 -36.52 2.03
CA GLU A 48 -0.63 -35.16 2.55
C GLU A 48 -0.71 -34.22 1.34
N VAL A 49 -1.90 -33.68 1.06
CA VAL A 49 -2.06 -32.67 0.02
C VAL A 49 -1.30 -31.46 0.52
N GLU A 50 -0.09 -31.27 0.00
CA GLU A 50 0.67 -30.02 0.22
C GLU A 50 -0.25 -28.90 -0.26
N GLU A 51 -0.83 -28.15 0.69
CA GLU A 51 -1.52 -26.92 0.35
C GLU A 51 -0.53 -26.02 -0.41
N PRO A 52 -0.91 -25.50 -1.59
CA PRO A 52 -0.01 -24.66 -2.35
C PRO A 52 0.49 -23.52 -1.44
N GLU A 53 1.82 -23.37 -1.29
CA GLU A 53 2.40 -22.27 -0.54
C GLU A 53 1.77 -20.96 -1.03
N VAL A 54 0.86 -20.43 -0.22
CA VAL A 54 0.17 -19.16 -0.52
C VAL A 54 1.20 -18.05 -0.34
N ASN A 55 1.85 -17.68 -1.44
CA ASN A 55 2.86 -16.60 -1.44
C ASN A 55 2.13 -15.24 -1.45
N GLN A 56 1.46 -14.93 -0.35
CA GLN A 56 0.77 -13.68 -0.12
C GLN A 56 1.42 -12.92 1.04
N GLU A 57 1.45 -11.62 0.93
CA GLU A 57 1.92 -10.73 1.99
C GLU A 57 0.86 -9.67 2.28
N THR A 58 0.39 -9.62 3.54
CA THR A 58 -0.61 -8.65 3.99
C THR A 58 0.01 -7.70 5.00
N PHE A 59 -0.19 -6.39 4.78
CA PHE A 59 0.30 -5.35 5.69
C PHE A 59 -0.67 -4.18 5.78
N ALA A 60 -0.54 -3.41 6.87
CA ALA A 60 -1.31 -2.19 7.07
C ALA A 60 -0.52 -0.95 6.63
N ILE A 61 -1.22 0.03 6.04
CA ILE A 61 -0.70 1.37 5.79
C ILE A 61 -1.51 2.36 6.63
N PHE A 62 -0.81 3.14 7.45
CA PHE A 62 -1.39 4.22 8.24
C PHE A 62 -0.91 5.57 7.71
N GLY A 63 -1.86 6.39 7.24
CA GLY A 63 -1.61 7.79 6.89
C GLY A 63 -1.96 8.68 8.08
N VAL A 64 -0.96 9.37 8.66
CA VAL A 64 -1.15 10.22 9.83
C VAL A 64 -1.04 11.70 9.47
N ASP A 65 -1.84 12.53 10.15
CA ASP A 65 -1.72 13.99 10.05
C ASP A 65 -0.70 14.50 11.05
N SER A 66 0.59 14.41 10.67
CA SER A 66 1.70 14.89 11.47
C SER A 66 2.53 15.90 10.70
N ARG A 67 2.65 17.11 11.23
CA ARG A 67 3.49 18.17 10.67
C ARG A 67 4.94 18.09 11.17
N GLU A 68 5.20 17.41 12.29
CA GLU A 68 6.49 17.31 12.96
C GLU A 68 7.22 15.99 12.70
N ASN A 69 6.80 15.23 11.67
CA ASN A 69 7.31 13.90 11.37
C ASN A 69 7.17 12.88 12.53
N ASN A 70 6.21 13.11 13.44
CA ASN A 70 5.83 12.12 14.43
C ASN A 70 4.95 11.06 13.76
N LEU A 71 5.51 9.89 13.48
CA LEU A 71 4.83 8.76 12.85
C LEU A 71 4.43 7.67 13.86
N GLY A 72 4.51 7.98 15.14
CA GLY A 72 4.19 7.06 16.23
C GLY A 72 2.97 7.49 17.03
N LYS A 73 2.96 7.05 18.29
CA LYS A 73 1.94 7.40 19.28
C LYS A 73 1.73 8.92 19.38
N GLY A 74 0.48 9.33 19.61
CA GLY A 74 0.07 10.73 19.73
C GLY A 74 -0.55 11.32 18.46
N THR A 75 -0.44 10.63 17.32
CA THR A 75 -1.04 11.03 16.04
C THR A 75 -2.19 10.11 15.65
N ARG A 76 -3.25 10.66 15.05
CA ARG A 76 -4.38 9.89 14.52
C ARG A 76 -4.07 9.38 13.13
N SER A 77 -4.49 8.15 12.83
CA SER A 77 -4.47 7.63 11.47
C SER A 77 -5.74 8.05 10.72
N ASP A 78 -5.63 9.10 9.92
CA ASP A 78 -6.73 9.59 9.09
C ASP A 78 -6.96 8.75 7.84
N SER A 79 -6.00 7.92 7.48
CA SER A 79 -6.08 6.88 6.45
C SER A 79 -5.63 5.56 7.04
N LEU A 80 -6.48 4.53 6.92
CA LEU A 80 -6.17 3.16 7.32
C LEU A 80 -6.44 2.27 6.12
N MET A 81 -5.41 1.59 5.63
CA MET A 81 -5.52 0.68 4.49
C MET A 81 -4.90 -0.66 4.83
N VAL A 82 -5.53 -1.72 4.37
CA VAL A 82 -4.97 -3.09 4.34
C VAL A 82 -4.59 -3.39 2.91
N VAL A 83 -3.34 -3.75 2.69
CA VAL A 83 -2.79 -4.13 1.39
C VAL A 83 -2.45 -5.60 1.44
N ASN A 84 -2.96 -6.36 0.47
CA ASN A 84 -2.59 -7.75 0.25
C ASN A 84 -1.92 -7.86 -1.12
N VAL A 85 -0.71 -8.40 -1.13
CA VAL A 85 0.07 -8.69 -2.34
C VAL A 85 0.03 -10.19 -2.59
N ASP A 86 -0.68 -10.59 -3.61
CA ASP A 86 -0.78 -11.97 -4.08
C ASP A 86 0.25 -12.21 -5.18
N ASN A 87 1.41 -12.74 -4.79
CA ASN A 87 2.50 -13.04 -5.70
C ASN A 87 2.20 -14.21 -6.63
N THR A 88 1.28 -15.10 -6.23
CA THR A 88 0.86 -16.26 -7.04
C THR A 88 0.03 -15.81 -8.24
N ASN A 89 -0.97 -14.95 -8.00
CA ASN A 89 -1.87 -14.44 -9.03
C ASN A 89 -1.45 -13.09 -9.59
N LYS A 90 -0.36 -12.49 -9.07
CA LYS A 90 0.15 -11.16 -9.45
C LYS A 90 -0.89 -10.06 -9.33
N LYS A 91 -1.52 -10.01 -8.17
CA LYS A 91 -2.57 -9.05 -7.85
C LYS A 91 -2.25 -8.31 -6.56
N VAL A 92 -2.59 -7.05 -6.53
CA VAL A 92 -2.57 -6.23 -5.31
C VAL A 92 -4.01 -5.83 -4.98
N TYR A 93 -4.42 -6.14 -3.76
CA TYR A 93 -5.71 -5.74 -3.23
C TYR A 93 -5.50 -4.65 -2.19
N ILE A 94 -6.28 -3.57 -2.28
CA ILE A 94 -6.22 -2.46 -1.34
C ILE A 94 -7.62 -2.22 -0.79
N ALA A 95 -7.77 -2.39 0.52
CA ALA A 95 -9.01 -2.11 1.24
C ALA A 95 -8.78 -0.92 2.19
N SER A 96 -9.73 0.04 2.23
CA SER A 96 -9.72 1.10 3.25
C SER A 96 -10.66 0.75 4.38
N VAL A 97 -10.20 0.96 5.61
CA VAL A 97 -11.03 0.97 6.80
C VAL A 97 -11.37 2.42 7.13
N TYR A 98 -12.68 2.73 7.27
CA TYR A 98 -13.10 4.09 7.57
C TYR A 98 -12.67 4.49 8.97
N ARG A 99 -12.01 5.62 9.10
CA ARG A 99 -11.41 6.11 10.35
C ARG A 99 -12.39 6.25 11.50
N ASP A 100 -13.67 6.44 11.19
CA ASP A 100 -14.77 6.60 12.18
C ASP A 100 -15.46 5.27 12.51
N CYS A 101 -14.99 4.12 12.03
CA CYS A 101 -15.47 2.80 12.48
C CYS A 101 -15.36 2.72 13.99
N TYR A 102 -16.48 2.37 14.65
CA TYR A 102 -16.56 2.25 16.09
C TYR A 102 -16.26 0.80 16.48
N VAL A 103 -15.10 0.59 17.08
CA VAL A 103 -14.51 -0.74 17.29
C VAL A 103 -13.94 -0.89 18.69
N GLN A 104 -13.68 -2.12 19.10
CA GLN A 104 -12.99 -2.42 20.35
C GLN A 104 -11.49 -2.13 20.19
N ILE A 105 -10.93 -1.27 21.05
CA ILE A 105 -9.50 -0.97 21.13
C ILE A 105 -8.97 -1.52 22.43
N GLU A 106 -7.94 -2.35 22.39
CA GLU A 106 -7.36 -2.97 23.60
C GLU A 106 -6.90 -1.90 24.60
N GLY A 107 -7.30 -2.07 25.87
CA GLY A 107 -7.00 -1.13 26.95
C GLY A 107 -7.78 0.18 26.93
N HIS A 108 -8.61 0.44 25.90
CA HIS A 108 -9.33 1.71 25.73
C HIS A 108 -10.83 1.57 25.52
N GLY A 109 -11.36 0.32 25.36
CA GLY A 109 -12.78 0.07 25.16
C GLY A 109 -13.24 0.39 23.73
N LEU A 110 -14.53 0.70 23.55
CA LEU A 110 -15.12 1.03 22.26
C LEU A 110 -14.84 2.49 21.91
N ASP A 111 -14.18 2.72 20.74
CA ASP A 111 -13.91 4.06 20.23
C ASP A 111 -13.73 4.02 18.69
N LYS A 112 -13.52 5.18 18.08
CA LYS A 112 -13.18 5.28 16.66
C LYS A 112 -11.82 4.66 16.39
N ILE A 113 -11.71 3.85 15.34
CA ILE A 113 -10.47 3.14 15.02
C ILE A 113 -9.25 4.07 14.78
N THR A 114 -9.50 5.30 14.31
CA THR A 114 -8.44 6.32 14.14
C THR A 114 -7.70 6.63 15.45
N HIS A 115 -8.35 6.45 16.59
CA HIS A 115 -7.77 6.72 17.92
C HIS A 115 -6.79 5.64 18.35
N ALA A 116 -6.89 4.41 17.85
CA ALA A 116 -5.96 3.34 18.19
C ALA A 116 -4.50 3.74 17.93
N HIS A 117 -4.22 4.38 16.78
CA HIS A 117 -2.89 4.89 16.47
C HIS A 117 -2.46 6.00 17.45
N SER A 118 -3.36 6.89 17.82
CA SER A 118 -3.07 7.94 18.80
C SER A 118 -2.78 7.38 20.21
N PHE A 119 -3.48 6.31 20.60
CA PHE A 119 -3.35 5.70 21.93
C PHE A 119 -2.10 4.83 22.08
N GLY A 120 -1.75 4.04 21.07
CA GLY A 120 -0.67 3.06 21.15
C GLY A 120 0.26 2.99 19.94
N GLY A 121 0.13 3.91 18.99
CA GLY A 121 0.96 3.89 17.78
C GLY A 121 0.46 2.88 16.74
N PRO A 122 1.31 2.61 15.73
CA PRO A 122 0.96 1.71 14.64
C PRO A 122 0.72 0.26 15.11
N GLU A 123 1.40 -0.19 16.16
CA GLU A 123 1.24 -1.52 16.71
C GLU A 123 -0.20 -1.72 17.23
N LEU A 124 -0.70 -0.83 18.09
CA LEU A 124 -2.07 -0.92 18.60
C LEU A 124 -3.11 -0.73 17.48
N ALA A 125 -2.82 0.12 16.48
CA ALA A 125 -3.69 0.27 15.33
C ALA A 125 -3.78 -1.02 14.49
N MET A 126 -2.66 -1.72 14.30
CA MET A 126 -2.58 -3.01 13.61
C MET A 126 -3.33 -4.10 14.39
N ASP A 127 -3.09 -4.21 15.70
CA ASP A 127 -3.78 -5.17 16.57
C ASP A 127 -5.29 -4.92 16.61
N THR A 128 -5.69 -3.63 16.57
CA THR A 128 -7.11 -3.25 16.48
C THR A 128 -7.74 -3.70 15.17
N LEU A 129 -7.02 -3.57 14.03
CA LEU A 129 -7.48 -4.12 12.75
C LEU A 129 -7.63 -5.64 12.82
N ASN A 130 -6.62 -6.35 13.32
CA ASN A 130 -6.64 -7.80 13.43
C ASN A 130 -7.83 -8.30 14.27
N THR A 131 -8.02 -7.70 15.45
CA THR A 131 -9.07 -8.12 16.39
C THR A 131 -10.48 -7.88 15.85
N ASN A 132 -10.73 -6.75 15.16
CA ASN A 132 -12.09 -6.39 14.76
C ASN A 132 -12.50 -6.87 13.37
N PHE A 133 -11.53 -7.26 12.52
CA PHE A 133 -11.80 -7.67 11.15
C PHE A 133 -11.32 -9.09 10.84
N ASP A 134 -10.93 -9.86 11.87
CA ASP A 134 -10.43 -11.23 11.73
C ASP A 134 -9.28 -11.33 10.72
N LEU A 135 -8.27 -10.44 10.90
CA LEU A 135 -7.09 -10.35 10.06
C LEU A 135 -5.86 -10.85 10.83
N ASP A 136 -4.84 -11.27 10.10
CA ASP A 136 -3.52 -11.66 10.65
C ASP A 136 -2.41 -10.79 10.04
N ILE A 137 -2.50 -9.49 10.26
CA ILE A 137 -1.52 -8.51 9.79
C ILE A 137 -0.37 -8.47 10.79
N GLN A 138 0.86 -8.70 10.29
CA GLN A 138 2.08 -8.69 11.10
C GLN A 138 3.00 -7.51 10.77
N LYS A 139 2.69 -6.79 9.69
CA LYS A 139 3.53 -5.73 9.14
C LYS A 139 2.74 -4.45 8.93
N TYR A 140 3.41 -3.32 9.19
CA TYR A 140 2.81 -2.02 8.94
C TYR A 140 3.80 -1.02 8.33
N ILE A 141 3.23 0.01 7.71
CA ILE A 141 3.93 1.21 7.23
C ILE A 141 3.12 2.41 7.69
N THR A 142 3.75 3.33 8.41
CA THR A 142 3.16 4.62 8.75
C THR A 142 3.85 5.74 8.00
N VAL A 143 3.06 6.58 7.35
CA VAL A 143 3.51 7.75 6.58
C VAL A 143 2.70 8.97 6.97
N ASN A 144 3.24 10.17 6.76
CA ASN A 144 2.45 11.39 6.77
C ASN A 144 2.23 11.90 5.34
N PHE A 145 1.36 12.88 5.18
CA PHE A 145 1.03 13.45 3.88
C PHE A 145 2.22 14.16 3.20
N MET A 146 3.15 14.72 3.98
CA MET A 146 4.35 15.36 3.43
C MET A 146 5.27 14.33 2.78
N ASN A 147 5.48 13.19 3.44
CA ASN A 147 6.31 12.12 2.92
C ASN A 147 5.71 11.49 1.65
N VAL A 148 4.37 11.37 1.58
CA VAL A 148 3.67 10.94 0.35
C VAL A 148 3.88 11.94 -0.79
N ALA A 149 3.82 13.24 -0.49
CA ALA A 149 4.07 14.26 -1.50
C ALA A 149 5.50 14.21 -2.04
N GLU A 150 6.50 14.08 -1.15
CA GLU A 150 7.89 13.93 -1.56
C GLU A 150 8.12 12.66 -2.40
N LEU A 151 7.49 11.54 -2.02
CA LEU A 151 7.54 10.31 -2.81
C LEU A 151 7.02 10.51 -4.24
N VAL A 152 5.91 11.21 -4.40
CA VAL A 152 5.34 11.51 -5.72
C VAL A 152 6.27 12.41 -6.51
N ASP A 153 6.88 13.42 -5.88
CA ASP A 153 7.87 14.29 -6.54
C ASP A 153 9.12 13.52 -6.97
N ASP A 154 9.64 12.63 -6.13
CA ASP A 154 10.79 11.76 -6.43
C ASP A 154 10.51 10.81 -7.63
N MET A 155 9.23 10.53 -7.91
CA MET A 155 8.76 9.73 -9.07
C MET A 155 8.47 10.55 -10.33
N ASP A 156 8.73 11.86 -10.32
CA ASP A 156 8.39 12.79 -11.39
C ASP A 156 6.85 12.91 -11.60
N GLY A 157 6.06 12.72 -10.55
CA GLY A 157 4.61 12.86 -10.55
C GLY A 157 3.84 11.58 -10.88
N ILE A 158 2.50 11.65 -10.72
CA ILE A 158 1.55 10.60 -11.05
C ILE A 158 0.45 11.12 -11.98
N GLU A 159 0.05 10.31 -12.97
CA GLU A 159 -1.04 10.69 -13.87
C GLU A 159 -2.41 10.47 -13.22
N GLN A 160 -3.25 11.50 -13.24
CA GLN A 160 -4.59 11.47 -12.66
C GLN A 160 -5.58 12.34 -13.43
N ASP A 161 -6.78 11.80 -13.63
CA ASP A 161 -7.91 12.58 -14.17
C ASP A 161 -8.56 13.38 -13.06
N ILE A 162 -8.73 14.69 -13.29
CA ILE A 162 -9.42 15.62 -12.39
C ILE A 162 -10.75 15.98 -12.99
N THR A 163 -11.83 15.81 -12.25
CA THR A 163 -13.17 16.14 -12.66
C THR A 163 -13.48 17.63 -12.43
N GLU A 164 -14.51 18.16 -13.12
CA GLU A 164 -14.99 19.53 -12.93
C GLU A 164 -15.47 19.82 -11.49
N GLU A 165 -15.99 18.80 -10.79
CA GLU A 165 -16.35 18.95 -9.39
C GLU A 165 -15.11 19.09 -8.49
N GLU A 166 -14.04 18.36 -8.77
CA GLU A 166 -12.80 18.36 -7.98
C GLU A 166 -12.00 19.65 -8.15
N THR A 167 -12.05 20.29 -9.34
CA THR A 167 -11.39 21.59 -9.56
C THR A 167 -11.89 22.68 -8.61
N LYS A 168 -13.14 22.58 -8.14
CA LYS A 168 -13.72 23.56 -7.20
C LYS A 168 -13.08 23.53 -5.81
N TYR A 169 -12.43 22.43 -5.44
CA TYR A 169 -11.92 22.22 -4.10
C TYR A 169 -10.41 22.03 -4.02
N ILE A 170 -9.79 21.45 -5.06
CA ILE A 170 -8.38 21.04 -5.04
C ILE A 170 -7.44 22.21 -4.78
N ASN A 171 -7.72 23.38 -5.35
CA ASN A 171 -6.82 24.53 -5.28
C ASN A 171 -6.68 25.11 -3.87
N GLY A 172 -7.73 25.06 -3.05
CA GLY A 172 -7.62 25.44 -1.63
C GLY A 172 -6.66 24.54 -0.83
N TYR A 173 -6.63 23.25 -1.15
CA TYR A 173 -5.66 22.32 -0.56
C TYR A 173 -4.25 22.51 -1.14
N ILE A 174 -4.12 22.87 -2.44
CA ILE A 174 -2.83 23.19 -3.05
C ILE A 174 -2.21 24.41 -2.36
N ASP A 175 -3.01 25.48 -2.13
CA ASP A 175 -2.52 26.70 -1.45
C ASP A 175 -2.06 26.39 -0.02
N GLU A 176 -2.85 25.63 0.76
CA GLU A 176 -2.47 25.23 2.11
C GLU A 176 -1.14 24.43 2.10
N LEU A 177 -1.03 23.46 1.19
CA LEU A 177 0.15 22.60 1.12
C LEU A 177 1.37 23.32 0.57
N ASN A 178 1.21 24.23 -0.39
CA ASN A 178 2.29 25.11 -0.86
C ASN A 178 2.86 25.92 0.30
N GLY A 179 1.98 26.48 1.15
CA GLY A 179 2.41 27.24 2.34
C GLY A 179 3.17 26.36 3.34
N ILE A 180 2.73 25.12 3.58
CA ILE A 180 3.36 24.21 4.53
C ILE A 180 4.70 23.67 3.99
N ARG A 181 4.75 23.29 2.70
CA ARG A 181 5.92 22.68 2.06
C ARG A 181 6.95 23.69 1.54
N GLY A 182 6.56 24.98 1.45
CA GLY A 182 7.37 25.99 0.79
C GLY A 182 7.51 25.76 -0.73
N THR A 183 6.49 25.15 -1.35
CA THR A 183 6.42 24.88 -2.80
C THR A 183 5.55 25.91 -3.51
N SER A 184 5.48 25.83 -4.85
CA SER A 184 4.66 26.69 -5.69
C SER A 184 3.95 25.89 -6.79
N SER A 185 3.37 24.75 -6.41
CA SER A 185 2.59 23.91 -7.31
C SER A 185 1.43 24.69 -7.92
N ALA A 186 1.23 24.54 -9.22
CA ALA A 186 0.24 25.28 -9.97
C ALA A 186 -1.20 24.85 -9.61
N HIS A 187 -2.15 25.79 -9.74
CA HIS A 187 -3.58 25.50 -9.65
C HIS A 187 -4.06 24.64 -10.83
N ILE A 188 -5.08 23.83 -10.58
CA ILE A 188 -5.80 23.04 -11.59
C ILE A 188 -7.18 23.70 -11.76
N THR A 189 -7.40 24.37 -12.89
CA THR A 189 -8.58 25.21 -13.12
C THR A 189 -9.63 24.56 -14.02
N GLU A 190 -9.26 23.54 -14.77
CA GLU A 190 -10.12 22.83 -15.72
C GLU A 190 -10.09 21.34 -15.46
N ALA A 191 -11.16 20.62 -15.82
CA ALA A 191 -11.17 19.17 -15.80
C ALA A 191 -10.23 18.62 -16.88
N GLY A 192 -9.56 17.52 -16.60
CA GLY A 192 -8.61 16.90 -17.54
C GLY A 192 -7.66 15.93 -16.88
N THR A 193 -6.77 15.36 -17.70
CA THR A 193 -5.71 14.47 -17.25
C THR A 193 -4.44 15.28 -16.97
N TYR A 194 -3.88 15.11 -15.80
CA TYR A 194 -2.69 15.85 -15.33
C TYR A 194 -1.63 14.90 -14.81
N THR A 195 -0.37 15.23 -14.99
CA THR A 195 0.71 14.68 -14.17
C THR A 195 0.79 15.53 -12.91
N LEU A 196 0.21 15.02 -11.83
CA LEU A 196 0.17 15.69 -10.54
C LEU A 196 1.54 15.61 -9.87
N ASP A 197 2.07 16.76 -9.44
CA ASP A 197 3.19 16.79 -8.49
C ASP A 197 2.74 16.33 -7.09
N GLY A 198 3.68 16.21 -6.15
CA GLY A 198 3.39 15.71 -4.81
C GLY A 198 2.39 16.57 -4.04
N THR A 199 2.44 17.90 -4.20
CA THR A 199 1.48 18.81 -3.58
C THR A 199 0.08 18.59 -4.16
N GLN A 200 -0.04 18.53 -5.48
CA GLN A 200 -1.30 18.31 -6.17
C GLN A 200 -1.90 16.92 -5.87
N ALA A 201 -1.08 15.88 -5.83
CA ALA A 201 -1.52 14.51 -5.53
C ALA A 201 -2.08 14.40 -4.10
N VAL A 202 -1.39 15.01 -3.12
CA VAL A 202 -1.88 15.05 -1.74
C VAL A 202 -3.12 15.94 -1.63
N ALA A 203 -3.17 17.10 -2.31
CA ALA A 203 -4.35 17.95 -2.37
C ALA A 203 -5.57 17.18 -2.89
N PHE A 204 -5.42 16.44 -4.00
CA PHE A 204 -6.47 15.57 -4.55
C PHE A 204 -6.95 14.54 -3.51
N SER A 205 -6.03 13.87 -2.82
CA SER A 205 -6.36 12.85 -1.80
C SER A 205 -7.12 13.39 -0.59
N ARG A 206 -7.09 14.71 -0.35
CA ARG A 206 -7.72 15.37 0.80
C ARG A 206 -9.11 15.92 0.52
N ILE A 207 -9.57 15.95 -0.75
CA ILE A 207 -10.89 16.48 -1.12
C ILE A 207 -12.00 15.71 -0.39
N ARG A 208 -12.89 16.44 0.32
CA ARG A 208 -14.01 15.89 1.09
C ARG A 208 -15.39 16.40 0.65
N TYR A 209 -15.45 17.56 -0.01
CA TYR A 209 -16.68 18.30 -0.23
C TYR A 209 -17.39 17.96 -1.55
N THR A 210 -16.99 16.87 -2.21
CA THR A 210 -17.69 16.29 -3.34
C THR A 210 -18.81 15.36 -2.88
N GLU A 211 -19.73 15.00 -3.77
CA GLU A 211 -20.73 13.97 -3.49
C GLU A 211 -20.08 12.68 -2.97
N GLY A 212 -20.61 12.09 -1.90
CA GLY A 212 -20.05 10.92 -1.23
C GLY A 212 -19.05 11.23 -0.10
N GLY A 213 -18.65 12.47 0.13
CA GLY A 213 -17.95 12.94 1.32
C GLY A 213 -16.69 12.13 1.68
N ASP A 214 -16.65 11.57 2.90
CA ASP A 214 -15.50 10.83 3.42
C ASP A 214 -15.23 9.50 2.68
N TYR A 215 -16.28 8.88 2.09
CA TYR A 215 -16.10 7.70 1.23
C TYR A 215 -15.29 8.03 -0.01
N LYS A 216 -15.59 9.15 -0.66
CA LYS A 216 -14.87 9.64 -1.84
C LYS A 216 -13.44 10.07 -1.50
N ARG A 217 -13.22 10.63 -0.31
CA ARG A 217 -11.85 10.89 0.17
C ARG A 217 -11.05 9.59 0.30
N SER A 218 -11.60 8.58 0.94
CA SER A 218 -10.92 7.27 1.08
C SER A 218 -10.66 6.61 -0.28
N GLU A 219 -11.57 6.77 -1.25
CA GLU A 219 -11.37 6.32 -2.62
C GLU A 219 -10.21 7.05 -3.29
N ARG A 220 -10.12 8.39 -3.18
CA ARG A 220 -9.02 9.19 -3.72
C ARG A 220 -7.67 8.80 -3.10
N GLN A 221 -7.63 8.53 -1.80
CA GLN A 221 -6.43 8.04 -1.13
C GLN A 221 -5.97 6.70 -1.70
N ARG A 222 -6.89 5.74 -1.94
CA ARG A 222 -6.55 4.48 -2.62
C ARG A 222 -6.08 4.71 -4.05
N THR A 223 -6.72 5.63 -4.78
CA THR A 223 -6.32 5.99 -6.15
C THR A 223 -4.89 6.51 -6.17
N VAL A 224 -4.52 7.44 -5.29
CA VAL A 224 -3.15 7.95 -5.19
C VAL A 224 -2.17 6.82 -4.89
N LEU A 225 -2.48 5.95 -3.91
CA LEU A 225 -1.63 4.80 -3.59
C LEU A 225 -1.46 3.86 -4.80
N PHE A 226 -2.56 3.54 -5.49
CA PHE A 226 -2.52 2.70 -6.69
C PHE A 226 -1.67 3.34 -7.82
N LYS A 227 -1.80 4.66 -8.03
CA LYS A 227 -1.01 5.38 -9.03
C LYS A 227 0.48 5.41 -8.68
N ILE A 228 0.82 5.54 -7.39
CA ILE A 228 2.20 5.41 -6.88
C ILE A 228 2.74 4.02 -7.22
N PHE A 229 1.96 2.95 -6.97
CA PHE A 229 2.37 1.58 -7.31
C PHE A 229 2.59 1.39 -8.81
N SER A 230 1.64 1.86 -9.62
CA SER A 230 1.74 1.77 -11.08
C SER A 230 2.97 2.52 -11.59
N LYS A 231 3.19 3.74 -11.11
CA LYS A 231 4.35 4.55 -11.49
C LYS A 231 5.67 3.92 -11.05
N ALA A 232 5.72 3.34 -9.85
CA ALA A 232 6.91 2.65 -9.37
C ALA A 232 7.30 1.45 -10.24
N GLN A 233 6.34 0.76 -10.89
CA GLN A 233 6.64 -0.34 -11.81
C GLN A 233 7.35 0.14 -13.09
N GLU A 234 7.04 1.34 -13.56
CA GLU A 234 7.62 1.94 -14.78
C GLU A 234 9.06 2.43 -14.59
N LEU A 235 9.44 2.71 -13.32
CA LEU A 235 10.77 3.24 -13.01
C LEU A 235 11.86 2.19 -13.23
N ASP A 236 13.05 2.64 -13.68
CA ASP A 236 14.22 1.79 -13.70
C ASP A 236 14.73 1.42 -12.31
N LYS A 237 15.58 0.42 -12.24
CA LYS A 237 16.11 -0.13 -11.00
C LYS A 237 16.88 0.90 -10.17
N ALA A 238 17.67 1.75 -10.80
CA ALA A 238 18.49 2.73 -10.09
C ALA A 238 17.60 3.78 -9.42
N LYS A 239 16.61 4.32 -10.15
CA LYS A 239 15.63 5.27 -9.63
C LYS A 239 14.82 4.67 -8.47
N LYS A 240 14.37 3.39 -8.58
CA LYS A 240 13.70 2.67 -7.48
C LYS A 240 14.54 2.62 -6.21
N ILE A 241 15.83 2.30 -6.35
CA ILE A 241 16.76 2.23 -5.21
C ILE A 241 16.96 3.61 -4.57
N ASP A 242 17.10 4.65 -5.38
CA ASP A 242 17.32 6.01 -4.89
C ASP A 242 16.08 6.53 -4.14
N ILE A 243 14.88 6.32 -4.67
CA ILE A 243 13.61 6.65 -4.02
C ILE A 243 13.48 5.87 -2.70
N ALA A 244 13.75 4.56 -2.72
CA ALA A 244 13.70 3.76 -1.50
C ALA A 244 14.65 4.33 -0.43
N LYS A 245 15.87 4.73 -0.82
CA LYS A 245 16.82 5.38 0.10
C LYS A 245 16.31 6.72 0.64
N SER A 246 15.72 7.56 -0.20
CA SER A 246 15.22 8.88 0.20
C SER A 246 14.09 8.78 1.22
N MET A 247 13.30 7.70 1.14
CA MET A 247 12.14 7.48 2.02
C MET A 247 12.47 6.79 3.36
N LEU A 248 13.71 6.31 3.54
CA LEU A 248 14.11 5.52 4.70
C LEU A 248 13.88 6.15 6.07
N ASP A 249 14.23 7.41 6.18
CA ASP A 249 14.13 8.16 7.43
C ASP A 249 12.75 8.84 7.58
N LYS A 250 11.85 8.65 6.58
CA LYS A 250 10.58 9.35 6.45
C LYS A 250 9.36 8.49 6.76
N ILE A 251 9.54 7.18 6.98
CA ILE A 251 8.45 6.26 7.33
C ILE A 251 8.72 5.59 8.67
N ASN A 252 7.66 5.10 9.33
CA ASN A 252 7.78 4.21 10.48
C ASN A 252 7.23 2.82 10.11
N THR A 253 8.01 1.77 10.35
CA THR A 253 7.67 0.41 9.97
C THR A 253 8.33 -0.62 10.87
N ASN A 254 7.73 -1.80 11.01
CA ASN A 254 8.29 -2.96 11.70
C ASN A 254 8.91 -4.00 10.76
N TYR A 255 9.06 -3.69 9.47
CA TYR A 255 9.83 -4.55 8.57
C TYR A 255 11.29 -4.62 9.00
N LEU A 256 11.87 -5.82 8.97
CA LEU A 256 13.28 -6.05 9.30
C LEU A 256 14.18 -5.73 8.09
N GLU A 257 15.43 -5.34 8.36
CA GLU A 257 16.44 -5.10 7.30
C GLU A 257 16.64 -6.32 6.39
N SER A 258 16.59 -7.54 6.95
CA SER A 258 16.74 -8.79 6.18
C SER A 258 15.54 -9.05 5.23
N GLU A 259 14.33 -8.71 5.66
CA GLU A 259 13.12 -8.80 4.82
C GLU A 259 13.20 -7.81 3.67
N VAL A 260 13.75 -6.66 3.96
CA VAL A 260 14.09 -5.59 3.06
C VAL A 260 15.11 -6.02 2.01
N LEU A 261 16.24 -6.61 2.43
CA LEU A 261 17.30 -7.05 1.53
C LEU A 261 16.86 -8.20 0.61
N ARG A 262 16.05 -9.13 1.14
CA ARG A 262 15.47 -10.21 0.34
C ARG A 262 14.58 -9.69 -0.80
N LEU A 263 13.85 -8.62 -0.56
CA LEU A 263 13.01 -7.98 -1.57
C LEU A 263 13.84 -7.21 -2.60
N LEU A 264 14.90 -6.54 -2.16
CA LEU A 264 15.85 -5.89 -3.09
C LEU A 264 16.56 -6.91 -3.98
N SER A 265 16.97 -8.09 -3.46
CA SER A 265 17.60 -9.12 -4.28
C SER A 265 16.68 -9.67 -5.37
N LYS A 266 15.40 -9.88 -5.07
CA LYS A 266 14.38 -10.28 -6.05
C LYS A 266 14.14 -9.23 -7.15
N ILE A 267 14.53 -7.98 -6.92
CA ILE A 267 14.46 -6.87 -7.88
C ILE A 267 15.65 -6.85 -8.83
N THR A 268 16.76 -7.43 -8.39
CA THR A 268 18.04 -7.36 -9.10
C THR A 268 18.30 -8.58 -9.98
N GLU A 269 17.54 -9.66 -9.84
CA GLU A 269 17.50 -10.87 -10.67
C GLU A 269 16.40 -10.78 -11.75
#